data_a678f8a4e083ccef1ce51b1aeef9bba8
#
_entry.id   a678f8a4e083ccef1ce51b1aeef9bba8
#
_cell.length_a   1.000
_cell.length_b   1.000
_cell.length_c   1.000
_cell.angle_alpha   90.00
_cell.angle_beta   90.00
_cell.angle_gamma   90.00
#
_symmetry.space_group_name_H-M   'P 1'
#
loop_
_entity.id
_entity.type
_entity.pdbx_description
1 polymer ?
#
loop_
_entity_poly.entity_id
_entity_poly.type
_entity_poly.pdbx_seq_one_letter_code
_entity_poly.pdbx_strand_id
1 'polypeptide(L)'
;MFTDKVVPISVNYPFFFKPIQDGMDRPKTELAYRVPATKLTRRKLISNESTTELQGLDTTIDWKNTGDNSYDGEKLKLLVHDESGKWERPNNILNNWRVTKTCLRLGSRIIGKCMMGSTCNALDKGGDNFKKLYYNSDVTKRNANGQTRSGLYSLFIPMEWNYEGYIDSYGIPVFDTP
;
A
#
# COMPACT_ATOMS: atom_id res chain seq x y z
N MET A 1 1.53 14.53 1.11
CA MET A 1 1.94 13.26 1.74
C MET A 1 3.09 12.58 0.99
N PHE A 2 2.95 12.19 -0.28
CA PHE A 2 4.02 11.50 -1.02
C PHE A 2 5.31 12.32 -1.07
N THR A 3 5.25 13.55 -1.56
CA THR A 3 6.40 14.48 -1.67
C THR A 3 7.02 14.81 -0.31
N ASP A 4 6.21 14.91 0.74
CA ASP A 4 6.66 15.41 2.05
C ASP A 4 7.06 14.29 3.02
N LYS A 5 6.67 13.05 2.73
CA LYS A 5 6.95 11.88 3.58
C LYS A 5 7.77 10.84 2.84
N VAL A 6 7.28 10.31 1.73
CA VAL A 6 7.91 9.19 1.03
C VAL A 6 9.22 9.61 0.36
N VAL A 7 9.23 10.74 -0.34
CA VAL A 7 10.42 11.25 -1.03
C VAL A 7 11.57 11.57 -0.07
N PRO A 8 11.36 12.31 1.05
CA PRO A 8 12.42 12.56 2.02
C PRO A 8 13.00 11.29 2.64
N ILE A 9 12.17 10.28 2.90
CA ILE A 9 12.66 8.97 3.38
C ILE A 9 13.60 8.36 2.35
N SER A 10 13.22 8.34 1.07
CA SER A 10 14.06 7.81 -0.01
C SER A 10 15.39 8.59 -0.15
N VAL A 11 15.33 9.93 -0.07
CA VAL A 11 16.52 10.77 -0.18
C VAL A 11 17.49 10.57 0.97
N ASN A 12 16.97 10.45 2.20
CA ASN A 12 17.76 10.33 3.43
C ASN A 12 18.09 8.87 3.80
N TYR A 13 17.72 7.90 2.97
CA TYR A 13 18.03 6.51 3.24
C TYR A 13 19.56 6.29 3.26
N PRO A 14 20.11 5.49 4.18
CA PRO A 14 21.54 5.29 4.29
C PRO A 14 22.16 4.85 2.96
N PHE A 15 23.28 5.47 2.59
CA PHE A 15 23.94 5.29 1.29
C PHE A 15 24.12 3.81 0.90
N PHE A 16 24.58 2.99 1.84
CA PHE A 16 24.89 1.57 1.61
C PHE A 16 23.66 0.67 1.45
N PHE A 17 22.47 1.16 1.83
CA PHE A 17 21.18 0.48 1.57
C PHE A 17 20.37 1.15 0.45
N LYS A 18 20.84 2.29 -0.06
CA LYS A 18 20.07 3.07 -1.03
C LYS A 18 19.97 2.33 -2.35
N PRO A 19 18.75 2.02 -2.84
CA PRO A 19 18.58 1.37 -4.12
C PRO A 19 19.03 2.25 -5.28
N ILE A 20 19.42 1.63 -6.38
CA ILE A 20 19.75 2.35 -7.63
C ILE A 20 18.48 3.02 -8.14
N GLN A 21 18.58 4.30 -8.48
CA GLN A 21 17.50 5.10 -9.09
C GLN A 21 17.89 5.44 -10.54
N ASP A 22 16.92 5.44 -11.43
CA ASP A 22 17.16 5.71 -12.84
C ASP A 22 17.34 7.20 -13.19
N GLY A 23 17.18 8.08 -12.23
CA GLY A 23 17.25 9.52 -12.43
C GLY A 23 16.06 10.12 -13.18
N MET A 24 15.08 9.29 -13.54
CA MET A 24 13.84 9.69 -14.21
C MET A 24 12.69 9.87 -13.24
N ASP A 25 12.99 9.98 -11.95
CA ASP A 25 12.01 10.15 -10.90
C ASP A 25 11.09 11.34 -11.16
N ARG A 26 9.82 11.10 -10.93
CA ARG A 26 8.80 12.14 -10.86
C ARG A 26 8.42 12.33 -9.39
N PRO A 27 9.20 13.08 -8.60
CA PRO A 27 9.08 13.10 -7.14
C PRO A 27 7.71 13.58 -6.63
N LYS A 28 6.88 14.14 -7.50
CA LYS A 28 5.48 14.45 -7.18
C LYS A 28 4.53 13.25 -7.33
N THR A 29 4.90 12.26 -8.13
CA THR A 29 4.00 11.16 -8.50
C THR A 29 4.63 9.78 -8.40
N GLU A 30 5.95 9.65 -8.57
CA GLU A 30 6.62 8.36 -8.76
C GLU A 30 8.06 8.39 -8.25
N LEU A 31 8.50 7.30 -7.62
CA LEU A 31 9.90 6.97 -7.36
C LEU A 31 10.23 5.65 -8.07
N ALA A 32 11.22 5.67 -8.95
CA ALA A 32 11.61 4.51 -9.74
C ALA A 32 13.00 3.98 -9.31
N TYR A 33 13.01 2.78 -8.71
CA TYR A 33 14.22 2.09 -8.27
C TYR A 33 14.64 1.06 -9.32
N ARG A 34 15.25 1.53 -10.39
CA ARG A 34 15.73 0.70 -11.49
C ARG A 34 17.03 1.27 -12.07
N VAL A 35 17.75 0.45 -12.79
CA VAL A 35 18.96 0.88 -13.49
C VAL A 35 18.59 1.87 -14.60
N PRO A 36 19.29 3.01 -14.71
CA PRO A 36 19.04 3.97 -15.78
C PRO A 36 19.17 3.34 -17.17
N ALA A 37 18.16 3.55 -18.00
CA ALA A 37 18.22 3.17 -19.42
C ALA A 37 19.10 4.16 -20.19
N THR A 38 20.41 3.96 -20.13
CA THR A 38 21.36 4.78 -20.90
C THR A 38 21.45 4.31 -22.37
N LYS A 39 21.86 5.21 -23.28
CA LYS A 39 22.18 4.82 -24.68
C LYS A 39 23.23 3.70 -24.75
N LEU A 40 24.10 3.60 -23.77
CA LEU A 40 25.11 2.55 -23.63
C LEU A 40 24.46 1.19 -23.36
N THR A 41 23.44 1.12 -22.49
CA THR A 41 22.71 -0.12 -22.18
C THR A 41 22.02 -0.68 -23.41
N ARG A 42 21.47 0.18 -24.26
CA ARG A 42 20.85 -0.22 -25.52
C ARG A 42 21.86 -0.80 -26.53
N ARG A 43 23.08 -0.25 -26.57
CA ARG A 43 24.16 -0.77 -27.41
C ARG A 43 24.70 -2.11 -26.89
N LYS A 44 24.79 -2.28 -25.58
CA LYS A 44 25.25 -3.52 -24.93
C LYS A 44 24.26 -4.68 -25.10
N LEU A 45 22.96 -4.42 -25.10
CA LEU A 45 21.93 -5.41 -25.43
C LEU A 45 22.06 -5.95 -26.88
N ILE A 46 22.66 -5.17 -27.78
CA ILE A 46 22.84 -5.55 -29.18
C ILE A 46 24.18 -6.24 -29.41
N SER A 47 25.22 -6.01 -28.56
CA SER A 47 26.60 -6.46 -28.81
C SER A 47 27.00 -7.76 -28.13
N ASN A 48 26.11 -8.42 -27.39
CA ASN A 48 26.40 -9.66 -26.61
C ASN A 48 27.65 -9.60 -25.69
N GLU A 49 28.16 -8.42 -25.40
CA GLU A 49 29.29 -8.30 -24.44
C GLU A 49 28.78 -8.52 -23.03
N SER A 50 29.35 -9.53 -22.38
CA SER A 50 29.15 -9.83 -20.96
C SER A 50 29.65 -8.67 -20.09
N THR A 51 28.77 -7.75 -19.79
CA THR A 51 29.03 -6.71 -18.80
C THR A 51 28.42 -7.11 -17.46
N THR A 52 29.11 -6.78 -16.39
CA THR A 52 28.59 -6.87 -15.02
C THR A 52 27.23 -6.14 -15.00
N GLU A 53 26.15 -6.87 -15.04
CA GLU A 53 24.81 -6.30 -15.00
C GLU A 53 24.61 -5.67 -13.64
N LEU A 54 24.45 -4.36 -13.61
CA LEU A 54 23.98 -3.67 -12.43
C LEU A 54 22.55 -4.13 -12.18
N GLN A 55 22.36 -4.95 -11.14
CA GLN A 55 21.03 -5.40 -10.75
C GLN A 55 20.30 -4.31 -9.99
N GLY A 56 19.24 -3.78 -10.54
CA GLY A 56 18.31 -2.89 -9.87
C GLY A 56 17.14 -3.65 -9.25
N LEU A 57 16.37 -3.00 -8.37
CA LEU A 57 15.16 -3.57 -7.77
C LEU A 57 14.01 -3.73 -8.78
N ASP A 58 14.04 -3.00 -9.89
CA ASP A 58 12.95 -2.91 -10.88
C ASP A 58 11.60 -2.64 -10.21
N THR A 59 11.60 -1.70 -9.29
CA THR A 59 10.45 -1.36 -8.44
C THR A 59 10.08 0.09 -8.61
N THR A 60 8.79 0.35 -8.71
CA THR A 60 8.22 1.70 -8.71
C THR A 60 7.31 1.87 -7.49
N ILE A 61 7.43 3.02 -6.82
CA ILE A 61 6.51 3.47 -5.80
C ILE A 61 5.80 4.71 -6.35
N ASP A 62 4.50 4.64 -6.48
CA ASP A 62 3.67 5.74 -6.98
C ASP A 62 2.43 5.95 -6.12
N TRP A 63 1.65 6.97 -6.43
CA TRP A 63 0.36 7.21 -5.83
C TRP A 63 -0.65 7.71 -6.85
N LYS A 64 -1.90 7.43 -6.59
CA LYS A 64 -3.03 7.94 -7.39
C LYS A 64 -4.07 8.57 -6.48
N ASN A 65 -4.79 9.53 -7.03
CA ASN A 65 -5.94 10.11 -6.34
C ASN A 65 -7.01 9.05 -6.06
N THR A 66 -7.79 9.29 -5.03
CA THR A 66 -8.97 8.51 -4.67
C THR A 66 -9.93 8.41 -5.84
N GLY A 67 -10.28 7.21 -6.24
CA GLY A 67 -11.22 6.96 -7.32
C GLY A 67 -11.57 5.49 -7.45
N ASP A 68 -12.78 5.20 -7.90
CA ASP A 68 -13.30 3.82 -7.99
C ASP A 68 -12.42 2.92 -8.88
N ASN A 69 -11.83 3.48 -9.94
CA ASN A 69 -11.01 2.76 -10.92
C ASN A 69 -9.51 3.07 -10.82
N SER A 70 -9.04 3.66 -9.70
CA SER A 70 -7.61 3.88 -9.49
C SER A 70 -6.88 2.55 -9.51
N TYR A 71 -5.76 2.47 -10.26
CA TYR A 71 -4.97 1.26 -10.49
C TYR A 71 -5.65 0.14 -11.29
N ASP A 72 -6.79 0.39 -11.93
CA ASP A 72 -7.41 -0.62 -12.79
C ASP A 72 -6.45 -1.08 -13.89
N GLY A 73 -6.37 -2.39 -14.10
CA GLY A 73 -5.48 -3.03 -15.09
C GLY A 73 -4.01 -3.19 -14.66
N GLU A 74 -3.58 -2.57 -13.57
CA GLU A 74 -2.19 -2.68 -13.10
C GLU A 74 -1.94 -3.96 -12.28
N LYS A 75 -0.66 -4.31 -12.09
CA LYS A 75 -0.24 -5.42 -11.22
C LYS A 75 0.62 -4.88 -10.09
N LEU A 76 0.11 -5.00 -8.87
CA LEU A 76 0.68 -4.41 -7.68
C LEU A 76 1.22 -5.48 -6.74
N LYS A 77 2.37 -5.19 -6.13
CA LYS A 77 2.95 -6.00 -5.05
C LYS A 77 2.46 -5.55 -3.68
N LEU A 78 2.28 -4.25 -3.52
CA LEU A 78 1.70 -3.65 -2.32
C LEU A 78 0.76 -2.52 -2.73
N LEU A 79 -0.42 -2.52 -2.17
CA LEU A 79 -1.40 -1.44 -2.29
C LEU A 79 -1.70 -0.92 -0.89
N VAL A 80 -1.55 0.38 -0.69
CA VAL A 80 -1.89 1.05 0.57
C VAL A 80 -3.03 2.02 0.30
N HIS A 81 -4.14 1.84 1.00
CA HIS A 81 -5.24 2.79 1.03
C HIS A 81 -5.16 3.58 2.32
N ASP A 82 -4.90 4.86 2.19
CA ASP A 82 -4.89 5.79 3.30
C ASP A 82 -6.27 6.41 3.49
N GLU A 83 -6.67 6.59 4.74
CA GLU A 83 -7.93 7.24 5.13
C GLU A 83 -9.18 6.64 4.43
N SER A 84 -9.22 5.33 4.24
CA SER A 84 -10.25 4.63 3.45
C SER A 84 -11.69 4.88 3.93
N GLY A 85 -11.88 5.17 5.22
CA GLY A 85 -13.18 5.51 5.81
C GLY A 85 -13.63 6.94 5.50
N LYS A 86 -12.74 7.77 4.97
CA LYS A 86 -13.01 9.17 4.64
C LYS A 86 -13.24 9.42 3.14
N TRP A 87 -13.39 8.36 2.36
CA TRP A 87 -13.66 8.49 0.94
C TRP A 87 -15.12 8.93 0.71
N GLU A 88 -15.28 10.21 0.43
CA GLU A 88 -16.58 10.83 0.20
C GLU A 88 -17.07 10.59 -1.23
N ARG A 89 -18.40 10.64 -1.40
CA ARG A 89 -19.02 10.52 -2.72
C ARG A 89 -18.44 11.56 -3.71
N PRO A 90 -18.29 11.23 -4.99
CA PRO A 90 -18.79 10.00 -5.65
C PRO A 90 -17.93 8.76 -5.44
N ASN A 91 -16.75 8.86 -4.82
CA ASN A 91 -15.82 7.75 -4.63
C ASN A 91 -16.37 6.73 -3.61
N ASN A 92 -16.14 5.45 -3.88
CA ASN A 92 -16.64 4.37 -3.05
C ASN A 92 -15.54 3.31 -2.82
N ILE A 93 -15.13 3.15 -1.58
CA ILE A 93 -14.10 2.17 -1.20
C ILE A 93 -14.50 0.73 -1.55
N LEU A 94 -15.79 0.39 -1.51
CA LEU A 94 -16.25 -0.96 -1.89
C LEU A 94 -16.08 -1.21 -3.39
N ASN A 95 -16.39 -0.20 -4.22
CA ASN A 95 -16.19 -0.29 -5.68
C ASN A 95 -14.69 -0.36 -6.00
N ASN A 96 -13.90 0.54 -5.42
CA ASN A 96 -12.47 0.52 -5.62
C ASN A 96 -11.85 -0.81 -5.18
N TRP A 97 -12.22 -1.35 -4.02
CA TRP A 97 -11.70 -2.65 -3.56
C TRP A 97 -12.08 -3.79 -4.52
N ARG A 98 -13.27 -3.77 -5.09
CA ARG A 98 -13.68 -4.77 -6.09
C ARG A 98 -12.77 -4.76 -7.31
N VAL A 99 -12.32 -3.59 -7.75
CA VAL A 99 -11.38 -3.41 -8.86
C VAL A 99 -9.96 -3.75 -8.42
N THR A 100 -9.46 -3.12 -7.38
CA THR A 100 -8.04 -3.17 -7.00
C THR A 100 -7.60 -4.52 -6.45
N LYS A 101 -8.50 -5.31 -5.85
CA LYS A 101 -8.16 -6.68 -5.45
C LYS A 101 -7.73 -7.57 -6.63
N THR A 102 -8.15 -7.25 -7.86
CA THR A 102 -7.73 -7.98 -9.07
C THR A 102 -6.30 -7.61 -9.47
N CYS A 103 -5.87 -6.40 -9.13
CA CYS A 103 -4.51 -5.93 -9.37
C CYS A 103 -3.46 -6.67 -8.53
N LEU A 104 -3.89 -7.24 -7.41
CA LEU A 104 -3.06 -8.04 -6.50
C LEU A 104 -2.99 -9.53 -6.90
N ARG A 105 -3.52 -9.88 -8.06
CA ARG A 105 -3.58 -11.26 -8.54
C ARG A 105 -3.07 -11.38 -9.97
N LEU A 106 -2.50 -12.55 -10.27
CA LEU A 106 -2.18 -13.00 -11.60
C LEU A 106 -2.92 -14.34 -11.83
N GLY A 107 -4.05 -14.30 -12.50
CA GLY A 107 -4.98 -15.42 -12.54
C GLY A 107 -5.46 -15.81 -11.13
N SER A 108 -5.31 -17.07 -10.76
CA SER A 108 -5.65 -17.58 -9.42
C SER A 108 -4.63 -17.25 -8.34
N ARG A 109 -3.39 -16.92 -8.73
CA ARG A 109 -2.28 -16.67 -7.78
C ARG A 109 -2.35 -15.26 -7.22
N ILE A 110 -2.23 -15.13 -5.90
CA ILE A 110 -2.05 -13.85 -5.21
C ILE A 110 -0.58 -13.44 -5.35
N ILE A 111 -0.32 -12.25 -5.89
CA ILE A 111 1.02 -11.69 -6.12
C ILE A 111 1.31 -10.47 -5.28
N GLY A 112 0.29 -9.85 -4.70
CA GLY A 112 0.42 -8.64 -3.91
C GLY A 112 -0.41 -8.67 -2.65
N LYS A 113 -0.18 -7.67 -1.79
CA LYS A 113 -0.87 -7.47 -0.52
C LYS A 113 -1.53 -6.10 -0.48
N CYS A 114 -2.58 -5.96 0.33
CA CYS A 114 -3.24 -4.69 0.59
C CYS A 114 -3.24 -4.37 2.08
N MET A 115 -2.99 -3.11 2.38
CA MET A 115 -3.17 -2.53 3.70
C MET A 115 -4.14 -1.35 3.57
N MET A 116 -5.17 -1.32 4.40
CA MET A 116 -6.13 -0.23 4.47
C MET A 116 -6.15 0.31 5.88
N GLY A 117 -5.83 1.59 6.03
CA GLY A 117 -5.89 2.28 7.31
C GLY A 117 -6.94 3.38 7.28
N SER A 118 -7.63 3.60 8.38
CA SER A 118 -8.52 4.75 8.56
C SER A 118 -8.90 4.95 10.01
N THR A 119 -9.18 6.18 10.37
CA THR A 119 -9.98 6.53 11.52
C THR A 119 -11.48 6.47 11.19
N CYS A 120 -12.34 6.51 12.20
CA CYS A 120 -13.79 6.56 11.99
C CYS A 120 -14.21 7.84 11.25
N ASN A 121 -15.27 7.74 10.49
CA ASN A 121 -15.91 8.88 9.83
C ASN A 121 -17.45 8.78 9.93
N ALA A 122 -18.13 9.90 9.72
CA ALA A 122 -19.58 9.94 9.66
C ALA A 122 -20.11 8.99 8.57
N LEU A 123 -21.19 8.28 8.87
CA LEU A 123 -21.71 7.24 7.99
C LEU A 123 -22.21 7.78 6.65
N ASP A 124 -22.77 8.98 6.65
CA ASP A 124 -23.25 9.69 5.46
C ASP A 124 -22.11 10.23 4.58
N LYS A 125 -20.90 10.36 5.13
CA LYS A 125 -19.69 10.83 4.45
C LYS A 125 -18.72 9.71 4.04
N GLY A 126 -19.22 8.53 3.73
CA GLY A 126 -18.44 7.40 3.25
C GLY A 126 -18.07 6.38 4.35
N GLY A 127 -18.25 6.72 5.62
CA GLY A 127 -17.99 5.80 6.73
C GLY A 127 -18.84 4.53 6.70
N ASP A 128 -20.04 4.57 6.14
CA ASP A 128 -20.91 3.40 5.98
C ASP A 128 -20.30 2.34 5.04
N ASN A 129 -19.65 2.76 3.97
CA ASN A 129 -18.99 1.85 3.03
C ASN A 129 -17.77 1.18 3.67
N PHE A 130 -16.96 1.94 4.42
CA PHE A 130 -15.83 1.39 5.15
C PHE A 130 -16.30 0.43 6.26
N LYS A 131 -17.35 0.78 6.99
CA LYS A 131 -17.97 -0.09 8.00
C LYS A 131 -18.42 -1.42 7.39
N LYS A 132 -19.08 -1.40 6.23
CA LYS A 132 -19.47 -2.64 5.50
C LYS A 132 -18.25 -3.46 5.12
N LEU A 133 -17.20 -2.83 4.62
CA LEU A 133 -15.94 -3.51 4.28
C LEU A 133 -15.30 -4.13 5.51
N TYR A 134 -15.26 -3.41 6.62
CA TYR A 134 -14.72 -3.87 7.89
C TYR A 134 -15.45 -5.12 8.40
N TYR A 135 -16.79 -5.12 8.44
CA TYR A 135 -17.58 -6.29 8.85
C TYR A 135 -17.46 -7.48 7.89
N ASN A 136 -17.28 -7.22 6.59
CA ASN A 136 -16.99 -8.28 5.62
C ASN A 136 -15.56 -8.84 5.76
N SER A 137 -14.72 -8.22 6.56
CA SER A 137 -13.34 -8.60 6.86
C SER A 137 -13.18 -9.30 8.22
N ASP A 138 -14.30 -9.65 8.86
CA ASP A 138 -14.34 -10.30 10.17
C ASP A 138 -13.54 -11.61 10.17
N VAL A 139 -12.49 -11.65 10.98
CA VAL A 139 -11.54 -12.76 11.06
C VAL A 139 -12.16 -14.02 11.65
N THR A 140 -13.29 -13.91 12.33
CA THR A 140 -14.02 -15.04 12.91
C THR A 140 -14.92 -15.73 11.88
N LYS A 141 -15.25 -15.04 10.78
CA LYS A 141 -16.17 -15.51 9.73
C LYS A 141 -15.40 -15.82 8.44
N ARG A 142 -14.79 -16.99 8.39
CA ARG A 142 -14.02 -17.46 7.23
C ARG A 142 -14.75 -18.55 6.46
N ASN A 143 -14.56 -18.56 5.15
CA ASN A 143 -15.02 -19.65 4.29
C ASN A 143 -14.10 -20.88 4.42
N ALA A 144 -14.44 -21.97 3.72
CA ALA A 144 -13.65 -23.19 3.72
C ALA A 144 -12.19 -23.02 3.30
N ASN A 145 -11.87 -21.96 2.53
CA ASN A 145 -10.52 -21.63 2.11
C ASN A 145 -9.79 -20.69 3.10
N GLY A 146 -10.34 -20.45 4.29
CA GLY A 146 -9.78 -19.60 5.32
C GLY A 146 -9.88 -18.09 5.03
N GLN A 147 -10.61 -17.68 3.99
CA GLN A 147 -10.74 -16.29 3.60
C GLN A 147 -12.02 -15.68 4.17
N THR A 148 -11.94 -14.40 4.56
CA THR A 148 -13.10 -13.57 4.89
C THR A 148 -13.91 -13.25 3.62
N ARG A 149 -15.11 -12.72 3.77
CA ARG A 149 -15.96 -12.31 2.63
C ARG A 149 -15.34 -11.25 1.74
N SER A 150 -14.60 -10.31 2.30
CA SER A 150 -13.87 -9.27 1.54
C SER A 150 -12.55 -9.77 0.97
N GLY A 151 -11.93 -10.77 1.58
CA GLY A 151 -10.54 -11.18 1.37
C GLY A 151 -9.52 -10.37 2.16
N LEU A 152 -9.98 -9.39 2.94
CA LEU A 152 -9.18 -8.64 3.92
C LEU A 152 -9.43 -9.18 5.32
N TYR A 153 -8.55 -8.83 6.25
CA TYR A 153 -8.65 -9.23 7.66
C TYR A 153 -8.72 -7.98 8.52
N SER A 154 -9.82 -7.79 9.23
CA SER A 154 -10.01 -6.61 10.07
C SER A 154 -9.12 -6.66 11.31
N LEU A 155 -8.54 -5.51 11.63
CA LEU A 155 -7.83 -5.24 12.87
C LEU A 155 -8.38 -3.93 13.44
N PHE A 156 -8.69 -3.92 14.71
CA PHE A 156 -9.03 -2.72 15.47
C PHE A 156 -7.89 -2.42 16.45
N ILE A 157 -7.40 -1.20 16.39
CA ILE A 157 -6.39 -0.71 17.34
C ILE A 157 -7.08 0.33 18.20
N PRO A 158 -7.35 0.05 19.47
CA PRO A 158 -7.94 1.00 20.39
C PRO A 158 -7.05 2.24 20.52
N MET A 159 -7.68 3.39 20.73
CA MET A 159 -6.96 4.65 20.88
C MET A 159 -6.04 4.63 22.10
N GLU A 160 -6.46 3.96 23.15
CA GLU A 160 -5.74 3.81 24.41
C GLU A 160 -4.36 3.19 24.24
N TRP A 161 -4.18 2.35 23.23
CA TRP A 161 -2.88 1.74 22.93
C TRP A 161 -1.82 2.73 22.45
N ASN A 162 -2.22 3.95 22.11
CA ASN A 162 -1.31 5.01 21.66
C ASN A 162 -0.92 6.00 22.77
N TYR A 163 -1.45 5.83 23.97
CA TYR A 163 -1.17 6.72 25.09
C TYR A 163 -0.25 6.03 26.11
N GLU A 164 0.83 6.73 26.46
CA GLU A 164 1.73 6.31 27.52
C GLU A 164 0.96 6.21 28.85
N GLY A 165 1.17 5.13 29.60
CA GLY A 165 0.43 4.85 30.83
C GLY A 165 -0.91 4.14 30.66
N TYR A 166 -1.43 4.01 29.45
CA TYR A 166 -2.64 3.25 29.15
C TYR A 166 -2.38 1.83 28.65
N ILE A 167 -1.12 1.50 28.43
CA ILE A 167 -0.66 0.18 28.02
C ILE A 167 0.48 -0.24 28.96
N ASP A 168 0.43 -1.46 29.45
CA ASP A 168 1.54 -2.04 30.20
C ASP A 168 2.70 -2.48 29.30
N SER A 169 3.78 -2.99 29.91
CA SER A 169 4.96 -3.47 29.19
C SER A 169 4.69 -4.68 28.28
N TYR A 170 3.53 -5.31 28.40
CA TYR A 170 3.08 -6.44 27.58
C TYR A 170 2.11 -6.02 26.47
N GLY A 171 1.80 -4.73 26.36
CA GLY A 171 0.86 -4.21 25.38
C GLY A 171 -0.62 -4.39 25.77
N ILE A 172 -0.91 -4.63 27.04
CA ILE A 172 -2.27 -4.80 27.56
C ILE A 172 -2.80 -3.45 28.06
N PRO A 173 -4.02 -3.05 27.65
CA PRO A 173 -4.61 -1.80 28.15
C PRO A 173 -4.74 -1.80 29.67
N VAL A 174 -4.27 -0.74 30.29
CA VAL A 174 -4.42 -0.48 31.73
C VAL A 174 -5.61 0.47 31.90
N PHE A 175 -6.66 -0.01 32.58
CA PHE A 175 -7.88 0.78 32.77
C PHE A 175 -7.87 1.63 34.03
N ASP A 176 -6.89 1.42 34.92
CA ASP A 176 -6.70 2.25 36.09
C ASP A 176 -5.83 3.45 35.70
N THR A 177 -6.44 4.62 35.66
CA THR A 177 -5.71 5.88 35.47
C THR A 177 -4.75 6.09 36.63
N PRO A 178 -3.50 6.43 36.37
CA PRO A 178 -2.55 6.79 37.41
C PRO A 178 -2.99 8.02 38.18
#